data_6925542601f155f30f119a0ff9425035
#
_entry.id   6925542601f155f30f119a0ff9425035
#
_cell.length_a   1.000
_cell.length_b   1.000
_cell.length_c   1.000
_cell.angle_alpha   90.00
_cell.angle_beta   90.00
_cell.angle_gamma   90.00
#
_symmetry.space_group_name_H-M   'P 1'
#
loop_
_entity.id
_entity.type
_entity.pdbx_description
1 polymer ?
#
loop_
_entity_poly.entity_id
_entity_poly.type
_entity_poly.pdbx_seq_one_letter_code
_entity_poly.pdbx_strand_id
1 'polypeptide(L)'
;ITVNGDAYFMLANTTIVGNSGNPNGVFRAGKNASLVVNSLFAKGAGNRTIYAGNITSGGYNVYQAADAGWGAIATDTDYSSQTLPAAILTDGVYQWTVTGTIDEFATKQAVIDAVKSFDATVGQQFINWVGENGFAVDQRGVARNVNKMQAGAYDAGL
;
A
#
# COMPACT_ATOMS: atom_id res chain seq x y z
N ILE A 1 5.84 4.17 10.64
CA ILE A 1 7.10 3.80 9.94
C ILE A 1 7.81 5.08 9.53
N THR A 2 9.07 5.22 9.90
CA THR A 2 9.92 6.33 9.44
C THR A 2 11.16 5.76 8.78
N VAL A 3 11.41 6.20 7.55
CA VAL A 3 12.61 5.85 6.79
C VAL A 3 13.51 7.09 6.76
N ASN A 4 14.68 6.97 7.34
CA ASN A 4 15.65 8.05 7.44
C ASN A 4 16.87 7.81 6.54
N GLY A 5 17.54 8.91 6.14
CA GLY A 5 18.76 8.84 5.36
C GLY A 5 18.52 8.55 3.89
N ASP A 6 19.48 7.85 3.28
CA ASP A 6 19.53 7.57 1.84
C ASP A 6 19.00 6.16 1.50
N ALA A 7 18.20 5.56 2.39
CA ALA A 7 17.62 4.25 2.15
C ALA A 7 16.39 4.34 1.23
N TYR A 8 16.30 3.40 0.30
CA TYR A 8 15.07 3.13 -0.44
C TYR A 8 14.13 2.30 0.43
N PHE A 9 12.83 2.56 0.29
CA PHE A 9 11.80 1.79 0.96
C PHE A 9 10.67 1.47 -0.03
N MET A 10 10.22 0.24 -0.03
CA MET A 10 9.14 -0.21 -0.90
C MET A 10 8.06 -0.90 -0.10
N LEU A 11 6.82 -0.53 -0.36
CA LEU A 11 5.62 -1.18 0.15
C LEU A 11 4.80 -1.68 -1.03
N ALA A 12 4.60 -2.97 -1.09
CA ALA A 12 3.71 -3.60 -2.04
C ALA A 12 2.70 -4.46 -1.29
N ASN A 13 1.44 -4.44 -1.71
CA ASN A 13 0.37 -5.25 -1.11
C ASN A 13 0.28 -5.08 0.43
N THR A 14 0.48 -3.88 0.94
CA THR A 14 0.61 -3.62 2.37
C THR A 14 -0.62 -2.88 2.91
N THR A 15 -1.04 -3.21 4.13
CA THR A 15 -2.09 -2.50 4.85
C THR A 15 -1.51 -1.76 6.05
N ILE A 16 -1.72 -0.45 6.13
CA ILE A 16 -1.37 0.40 7.27
C ILE A 16 -2.61 1.16 7.70
N VAL A 17 -3.17 0.79 8.84
CA VAL A 17 -4.45 1.32 9.31
C VAL A 17 -4.39 1.65 10.80
N GLY A 18 -5.09 2.69 11.20
CA GLY A 18 -5.42 2.96 12.59
C GLY A 18 -4.28 3.47 13.47
N ASN A 19 -3.16 3.89 12.90
CA ASN A 19 -2.04 4.40 13.67
C ASN A 19 -2.28 5.86 14.10
N SER A 20 -2.21 6.14 15.40
CA SER A 20 -2.58 7.44 15.98
C SER A 20 -1.42 8.23 16.61
N GLY A 21 -0.22 7.69 16.62
CA GLY A 21 0.84 8.16 17.53
C GLY A 21 1.78 9.26 17.05
N ASN A 22 1.84 9.62 15.77
CA ASN A 22 2.86 10.54 15.26
C ASN A 22 2.24 11.76 14.54
N PRO A 23 2.61 13.00 14.93
CA PRO A 23 2.17 14.21 14.23
C PRO A 23 2.65 14.31 12.78
N ASN A 24 3.68 13.57 12.42
CA ASN A 24 4.30 13.61 11.08
C ASN A 24 3.81 12.51 10.12
N GLY A 25 2.66 11.90 10.41
CA GLY A 25 2.11 10.85 9.56
C GLY A 25 2.50 9.43 9.98
N VAL A 26 1.78 8.47 9.47
CA VAL A 26 1.94 7.03 9.76
C VAL A 26 3.13 6.45 9.02
N PHE A 27 3.36 6.95 7.81
CA PHE A 27 4.50 6.60 6.98
C PHE A 27 5.22 7.87 6.54
N ARG A 28 6.50 7.93 6.80
CA ARG A 28 7.36 9.05 6.40
C ARG A 28 8.59 8.52 5.68
N ALA A 29 8.80 8.99 4.46
CA ALA A 29 10.01 8.76 3.70
C ALA A 29 11.04 9.88 3.93
N GLY A 30 12.31 9.52 3.89
CA GLY A 30 13.44 10.45 4.01
C GLY A 30 13.76 11.17 2.70
N LYS A 31 15.04 11.33 2.40
CA LYS A 31 15.51 12.05 1.21
C LYS A 31 15.28 11.28 -0.09
N ASN A 32 15.47 9.98 -0.08
CA ASN A 32 15.24 9.16 -1.25
C ASN A 32 13.77 8.83 -1.41
N ALA A 33 13.33 8.73 -2.65
CA ALA A 33 11.99 8.32 -2.98
C ALA A 33 11.69 6.93 -2.43
N SER A 34 10.50 6.76 -1.88
CA SER A 34 9.97 5.47 -1.47
C SER A 34 8.82 5.10 -2.38
N LEU A 35 8.70 3.83 -2.72
CA LEU A 35 7.62 3.33 -3.55
C LEU A 35 6.50 2.75 -2.70
N VAL A 36 5.28 3.05 -3.09
CA VAL A 36 4.07 2.41 -2.57
C VAL A 36 3.20 1.95 -3.74
N VAL A 37 2.83 0.68 -3.76
CA VAL A 37 2.00 0.09 -4.82
C VAL A 37 0.99 -0.90 -4.24
N ASN A 38 -0.22 -0.90 -4.79
CA ASN A 38 -1.33 -1.80 -4.42
C ASN A 38 -1.52 -1.92 -2.89
N SER A 39 -1.46 -0.80 -2.19
CA SER A 39 -1.46 -0.77 -0.73
C SER A 39 -2.65 0.01 -0.18
N LEU A 40 -3.08 -0.37 1.03
CA LEU A 40 -4.19 0.26 1.74
C LEU A 40 -3.65 1.09 2.90
N PHE A 41 -4.01 2.37 2.91
CA PHE A 41 -3.64 3.30 3.96
C PHE A 41 -4.88 3.99 4.52
N ALA A 42 -5.11 3.83 5.81
CA ALA A 42 -6.22 4.49 6.48
C ALA A 42 -5.77 5.18 7.78
N LYS A 43 -6.32 6.37 8.00
CA LYS A 43 -6.04 7.12 9.21
C LYS A 43 -6.65 6.45 10.44
N GLY A 44 -5.94 6.57 11.56
CA GLY A 44 -6.49 6.27 12.88
C GLY A 44 -7.34 7.40 13.44
N ALA A 45 -7.69 7.31 14.70
CA ALA A 45 -8.37 8.39 15.41
C ALA A 45 -7.51 9.67 15.39
N GLY A 46 -8.08 10.76 14.89
CA GLY A 46 -7.42 12.06 14.73
C GLY A 46 -7.18 12.47 13.28
N ASN A 47 -6.98 13.78 13.06
CA ASN A 47 -6.82 14.36 11.70
C ASN A 47 -5.36 14.32 11.23
N ARG A 48 -4.71 13.16 11.28
CA ARG A 48 -3.31 13.08 10.88
C ARG A 48 -3.16 12.51 9.50
N THR A 49 -2.25 13.11 8.73
CA THR A 49 -1.84 12.61 7.42
C THR A 49 -1.21 11.23 7.51
N ILE A 50 -1.47 10.40 6.53
CA ILE A 50 -0.95 9.03 6.49
C ILE A 50 0.49 9.03 5.99
N TYR A 51 0.83 9.98 5.14
CA TYR A 51 2.15 10.08 4.54
C TYR A 51 2.80 11.43 4.75
N ALA A 52 4.11 11.41 4.80
CA ALA A 52 4.94 12.61 4.70
C ALA A 52 6.26 12.27 3.99
N GLY A 53 6.78 13.21 3.20
CA GLY A 53 8.06 13.07 2.54
C GLY A 53 7.97 12.60 1.09
N ASN A 54 9.07 12.09 0.57
CA ASN A 54 9.23 11.76 -0.84
C ASN A 54 8.70 10.35 -1.14
N ILE A 55 7.41 10.25 -1.47
CA ILE A 55 6.73 8.99 -1.76
C ILE A 55 6.25 8.99 -3.20
N THR A 56 6.60 7.97 -3.94
CA THR A 56 6.16 7.74 -5.31
C THR A 56 5.05 6.70 -5.31
N SER A 57 3.94 7.00 -5.95
CA SER A 57 2.91 6.01 -6.19
C SER A 57 3.30 5.11 -7.38
N GLY A 58 3.21 3.81 -7.17
CA GLY A 58 3.24 2.80 -8.21
C GLY A 58 1.83 2.41 -8.69
N GLY A 59 0.81 3.10 -8.19
CA GLY A 59 -0.59 2.88 -8.54
C GLY A 59 -1.33 1.85 -7.70
N TYR A 60 -2.63 1.83 -7.90
CA TYR A 60 -3.59 0.90 -7.27
C TYR A 60 -3.61 0.99 -5.74
N ASN A 61 -3.22 2.13 -5.19
CA ASN A 61 -3.31 2.37 -3.76
C ASN A 61 -4.71 2.89 -3.39
N VAL A 62 -5.18 2.45 -2.24
CA VAL A 62 -6.39 3.01 -1.61
C VAL A 62 -5.94 3.78 -0.38
N TYR A 63 -6.30 5.05 -0.28
CA TYR A 63 -5.79 5.90 0.78
C TYR A 63 -6.83 6.85 1.36
N GLN A 64 -6.63 7.25 2.61
CA GLN A 64 -7.37 8.32 3.27
C GLN A 64 -6.40 9.42 3.72
N ALA A 65 -6.82 10.69 3.60
CA ALA A 65 -6.11 11.84 4.13
C ALA A 65 -4.61 11.87 3.78
N ALA A 66 -4.29 11.70 2.50
CA ALA A 66 -2.93 11.87 2.00
C ALA A 66 -2.48 13.33 2.15
N ASP A 67 -1.19 13.52 2.38
CA ASP A 67 -0.57 14.83 2.39
C ASP A 67 -0.45 15.39 0.96
N ALA A 68 -0.33 16.71 0.84
CA ALA A 68 -0.16 17.39 -0.45
C ALA A 68 1.10 16.96 -1.24
N GLY A 69 2.07 16.32 -0.56
CA GLY A 69 3.24 15.72 -1.18
C GLY A 69 3.04 14.31 -1.74
N TRP A 70 1.85 13.73 -1.55
CA TRP A 70 1.51 12.44 -2.13
C TRP A 70 1.24 12.58 -3.62
N GLY A 71 2.10 12.01 -4.44
CA GLY A 71 1.95 12.00 -5.89
C GLY A 71 0.99 10.91 -6.36
N ALA A 72 -0.28 10.98 -5.94
CA ALA A 72 -1.29 10.05 -6.42
C ALA A 72 -1.39 10.07 -7.95
N ILE A 73 -1.56 8.90 -8.54
CA ILE A 73 -1.76 8.73 -9.99
C ILE A 73 -3.18 8.22 -10.28
N ALA A 74 -3.56 8.18 -11.55
CA ALA A 74 -4.94 7.91 -11.95
C ALA A 74 -5.50 6.55 -11.47
N THR A 75 -4.63 5.57 -11.19
CA THR A 75 -5.01 4.25 -10.67
C THR A 75 -5.11 4.19 -9.14
N ASP A 76 -4.80 5.28 -8.44
CA ASP A 76 -4.98 5.36 -6.99
C ASP A 76 -6.41 5.81 -6.66
N THR A 77 -6.96 5.29 -5.57
CA THR A 77 -8.31 5.63 -5.10
C THR A 77 -8.25 6.42 -3.81
N ASP A 78 -8.76 7.66 -3.82
CA ASP A 78 -8.96 8.46 -2.61
C ASP A 78 -10.24 8.03 -1.89
N TYR A 79 -10.08 7.50 -0.71
CA TYR A 79 -11.16 7.02 0.16
C TYR A 79 -11.44 7.98 1.34
N SER A 80 -10.95 9.21 1.27
CA SER A 80 -11.01 10.18 2.38
C SER A 80 -12.41 10.53 2.81
N SER A 81 -13.39 10.47 1.91
CA SER A 81 -14.80 10.73 2.19
C SER A 81 -15.55 9.54 2.80
N GLN A 82 -14.93 8.38 2.90
CA GLN A 82 -15.57 7.15 3.35
C GLN A 82 -14.95 6.66 4.66
N THR A 83 -15.74 5.92 5.41
CA THR A 83 -15.26 5.20 6.60
C THR A 83 -14.85 3.80 6.19
N LEU A 84 -13.61 3.42 6.47
CA LEU A 84 -13.22 2.03 6.29
C LEU A 84 -14.02 1.14 7.25
N PRO A 85 -14.43 -0.04 6.80
CA PRO A 85 -15.08 -1.00 7.69
C PRO A 85 -14.15 -1.36 8.86
N ALA A 86 -14.74 -1.72 9.99
CA ALA A 86 -13.99 -2.21 11.12
C ALA A 86 -13.13 -3.42 10.70
N ALA A 87 -11.94 -3.52 11.28
CA ALA A 87 -11.11 -4.71 11.07
C ALA A 87 -11.84 -5.94 11.57
N ILE A 88 -11.87 -6.97 10.77
CA ILE A 88 -12.39 -8.28 11.13
C ILE A 88 -11.21 -9.16 11.48
N LEU A 89 -11.22 -9.74 12.67
CA LEU A 89 -10.24 -10.75 13.05
C LEU A 89 -10.73 -12.11 12.55
N THR A 90 -10.10 -12.63 11.52
CA THR A 90 -10.37 -13.96 10.99
C THR A 90 -9.08 -14.77 11.01
N ASP A 91 -9.13 -15.99 11.53
CA ASP A 91 -7.96 -16.89 11.63
C ASP A 91 -6.74 -16.24 12.31
N GLY A 92 -6.98 -15.39 13.31
CA GLY A 92 -5.92 -14.69 14.04
C GLY A 92 -5.27 -13.53 13.29
N VAL A 93 -5.82 -13.15 12.14
CA VAL A 93 -5.31 -12.05 11.31
C VAL A 93 -6.35 -10.96 11.19
N TYR A 94 -5.95 -9.71 11.47
CA TYR A 94 -6.79 -8.55 11.18
C TYR A 94 -6.89 -8.33 9.69
N GLN A 95 -8.11 -8.30 9.20
CA GLN A 95 -8.45 -8.11 7.81
C GLN A 95 -9.10 -6.75 7.62
N TRP A 96 -8.60 -5.99 6.69
CA TRP A 96 -9.21 -4.76 6.24
C TRP A 96 -9.53 -4.92 4.76
N THR A 97 -10.81 -4.89 4.42
CA THR A 97 -11.27 -4.87 3.05
C THR A 97 -11.83 -3.50 2.74
N VAL A 98 -11.60 -3.04 1.54
CA VAL A 98 -12.32 -1.88 1.02
C VAL A 98 -13.66 -2.40 0.50
N THR A 99 -14.75 -2.01 1.16
CA THR A 99 -16.10 -2.26 0.67
C THR A 99 -16.56 -1.03 -0.10
N GLY A 100 -16.94 -1.21 -1.34
CA GLY A 100 -17.37 -0.14 -2.23
C GLY A 100 -16.71 -0.24 -3.61
N THR A 101 -17.01 0.68 -4.49
CA THR A 101 -16.38 0.77 -5.81
C THR A 101 -14.92 1.15 -5.65
N ILE A 102 -14.04 0.15 -5.79
CA ILE A 102 -12.65 0.41 -6.16
C ILE A 102 -12.68 0.46 -7.68
N ASP A 103 -12.34 1.60 -8.24
CA ASP A 103 -12.41 1.78 -9.69
C ASP A 103 -11.31 0.98 -10.41
N GLU A 104 -10.21 0.70 -9.72
CA GLU A 104 -9.05 0.04 -10.32
C GLU A 104 -8.50 -1.07 -9.39
N PHE A 105 -8.34 -2.26 -9.96
CA PHE A 105 -7.65 -3.39 -9.32
C PHE A 105 -6.30 -3.62 -9.98
N ALA A 106 -5.28 -3.90 -9.18
CA ALA A 106 -3.98 -4.28 -9.72
C ALA A 106 -4.00 -5.68 -10.35
N THR A 107 -3.13 -5.89 -11.33
CA THR A 107 -2.67 -7.24 -11.66
C THR A 107 -1.34 -7.50 -10.96
N LYS A 108 -0.99 -8.77 -10.75
CA LYS A 108 0.35 -9.14 -10.24
C LYS A 108 1.45 -8.51 -11.10
N GLN A 109 1.27 -8.55 -12.42
CA GLN A 109 2.26 -7.99 -13.35
C GLN A 109 2.40 -6.48 -13.17
N ALA A 110 1.29 -5.74 -13.02
CA ALA A 110 1.34 -4.30 -12.81
C ALA A 110 2.11 -3.91 -11.52
N VAL A 111 1.95 -4.67 -10.44
CA VAL A 111 2.72 -4.45 -9.20
C VAL A 111 4.21 -4.71 -9.42
N ILE A 112 4.57 -5.80 -10.10
CA ILE A 112 5.96 -6.13 -10.43
C ILE A 112 6.57 -5.05 -11.32
N ASP A 113 5.85 -4.59 -12.33
CA ASP A 113 6.32 -3.55 -13.25
C ASP A 113 6.54 -2.21 -12.55
N ALA A 114 5.65 -1.83 -11.63
CA ALA A 114 5.82 -0.63 -10.82
C ALA A 114 7.10 -0.69 -9.97
N VAL A 115 7.37 -1.84 -9.35
CA VAL A 115 8.59 -2.07 -8.56
C VAL A 115 9.85 -1.97 -9.43
N LYS A 116 9.84 -2.59 -10.61
CA LYS A 116 10.97 -2.53 -11.57
C LYS A 116 11.19 -1.13 -12.11
N SER A 117 10.11 -0.41 -12.40
CA SER A 117 10.19 0.94 -12.97
C SER A 117 10.66 1.99 -11.98
N PHE A 118 10.46 1.77 -10.69
CA PHE A 118 10.89 2.70 -9.65
C PHE A 118 12.42 2.83 -9.59
N ASP A 119 13.11 1.70 -9.57
CA ASP A 119 14.57 1.59 -9.69
C ASP A 119 14.90 0.18 -10.20
N ALA A 120 15.55 0.10 -11.35
CA ALA A 120 15.79 -1.18 -12.03
C ALA A 120 16.64 -2.16 -11.19
N THR A 121 17.61 -1.64 -10.42
CA THR A 121 18.50 -2.46 -9.59
C THR A 121 17.83 -2.85 -8.28
N VAL A 122 17.37 -1.85 -7.54
CA VAL A 122 16.74 -2.05 -6.20
C VAL A 122 15.40 -2.78 -6.34
N GLY A 123 14.62 -2.44 -7.37
CA GLY A 123 13.37 -3.13 -7.67
C GLY A 123 13.58 -4.61 -8.00
N GLN A 124 14.57 -4.93 -8.80
CA GLN A 124 14.89 -6.33 -9.09
C GLN A 124 15.39 -7.09 -7.85
N GLN A 125 16.19 -6.45 -6.99
CA GLN A 125 16.60 -7.06 -5.73
C GLN A 125 15.40 -7.33 -4.81
N PHE A 126 14.45 -6.39 -4.74
CA PHE A 126 13.23 -6.57 -3.96
C PHE A 126 12.39 -7.74 -4.49
N ILE A 127 12.23 -7.85 -5.81
CA ILE A 127 11.50 -8.97 -6.44
C ILE A 127 12.20 -10.29 -6.18
N ASN A 128 13.53 -10.34 -6.27
CA ASN A 128 14.30 -11.55 -6.00
C ASN A 128 14.16 -11.99 -4.53
N TRP A 129 14.09 -11.04 -3.62
CA TRP A 129 13.93 -11.32 -2.19
C TRP A 129 12.52 -11.80 -1.83
N VAL A 130 11.50 -11.14 -2.35
CA VAL A 130 10.08 -11.52 -2.13
C VAL A 130 9.72 -12.79 -2.89
N GLY A 131 10.32 -12.98 -4.07
CA GLY A 131 9.91 -13.95 -5.07
C GLY A 131 8.64 -13.53 -5.81
N GLU A 132 8.52 -13.85 -7.07
CA GLU A 132 7.33 -13.47 -7.86
C GLU A 132 6.03 -14.06 -7.29
N ASN A 133 6.10 -15.24 -6.68
CA ASN A 133 4.95 -15.86 -6.04
C ASN A 133 4.52 -15.15 -4.75
N GLY A 134 5.43 -14.44 -4.08
CA GLY A 134 5.10 -13.64 -2.89
C GLY A 134 4.13 -12.49 -3.20
N PHE A 135 4.12 -11.98 -4.45
CA PHE A 135 3.13 -10.99 -4.88
C PHE A 135 1.75 -11.61 -5.18
N ALA A 136 1.67 -12.91 -5.33
CA ALA A 136 0.45 -13.63 -5.68
C ALA A 136 -0.29 -14.23 -4.47
N VAL A 137 0.17 -13.97 -3.26
CA VAL A 137 -0.46 -14.43 -2.02
C VAL A 137 -0.76 -13.26 -1.08
N ASP A 138 -1.76 -13.42 -0.24
CA ASP A 138 -2.09 -12.46 0.79
C ASP A 138 -1.31 -12.75 2.10
N GLN A 139 -1.52 -11.94 3.13
CA GLN A 139 -0.84 -12.10 4.43
C GLN A 139 -1.12 -13.45 5.13
N ARG A 140 -2.12 -14.20 4.71
CA ARG A 140 -2.46 -15.54 5.21
C ARG A 140 -1.80 -16.65 4.40
N GLY A 141 -1.10 -16.30 3.32
CA GLY A 141 -0.59 -17.25 2.32
C GLY A 141 -1.66 -17.76 1.36
N VAL A 142 -2.85 -17.16 1.35
CA VAL A 142 -3.92 -17.51 0.42
C VAL A 142 -3.67 -16.86 -0.93
N ALA A 143 -3.87 -17.63 -2.01
CA ALA A 143 -3.69 -17.13 -3.36
C ALA A 143 -4.65 -15.96 -3.67
N ARG A 144 -4.08 -14.88 -4.22
CA ARG A 144 -4.82 -13.74 -4.76
C ARG A 144 -5.32 -14.05 -6.17
N ASN A 145 -6.39 -13.39 -6.56
CA ASN A 145 -6.71 -13.29 -7.99
C ASN A 145 -5.67 -12.41 -8.68
N VAL A 146 -4.67 -13.01 -9.31
CA VAL A 146 -3.53 -12.30 -9.92
C VAL A 146 -3.91 -11.31 -11.04
N ASN A 147 -5.13 -11.40 -11.54
CA ASN A 147 -5.66 -10.50 -12.56
C ASN A 147 -6.55 -9.39 -11.97
N LYS A 148 -6.89 -9.47 -10.67
CA LYS A 148 -7.78 -8.54 -9.99
C LYS A 148 -7.44 -8.49 -8.50
N MET A 149 -6.26 -8.00 -8.15
CA MET A 149 -5.78 -7.95 -6.77
C MET A 149 -6.34 -6.74 -6.03
N GLN A 150 -6.88 -6.95 -4.86
CA GLN A 150 -7.26 -5.87 -3.97
C GLN A 150 -6.03 -5.18 -3.36
N ALA A 151 -6.16 -3.88 -3.09
CA ALA A 151 -5.15 -3.13 -2.38
C ALA A 151 -5.00 -3.63 -0.94
N GLY A 152 -3.75 -3.73 -0.48
CA GLY A 152 -3.43 -4.12 0.88
C GLY A 152 -2.99 -5.57 1.07
N ALA A 153 -2.80 -5.91 2.33
CA ALA A 153 -2.23 -7.20 2.73
C ALA A 153 -3.22 -8.37 2.68
N TYR A 154 -4.50 -8.08 2.59
CA TYR A 154 -5.60 -9.06 2.55
C TYR A 154 -6.32 -8.98 1.21
N ASP A 155 -6.71 -10.13 0.67
CA ASP A 155 -7.51 -10.24 -0.55
C ASP A 155 -8.76 -11.09 -0.26
N ALA A 156 -9.94 -10.51 -0.43
CA ALA A 156 -11.21 -11.20 -0.19
C ALA A 156 -11.62 -12.15 -1.32
N GLY A 157 -10.86 -12.18 -2.42
CA GLY A 157 -11.14 -13.04 -3.57
C GLY A 157 -12.33 -12.57 -4.41
N LEU A 158 -12.55 -11.24 -4.49
CA LEU A 158 -13.65 -10.63 -5.27
C LEU A 158 -13.41 -10.70 -6.78
#